data_c151b73efe511586bee6661e9f4dee8b
#
_entry.id   c151b73efe511586bee6661e9f4dee8b
#
_cell.length_a   1.000
_cell.length_b   1.000
_cell.length_c   1.000
_cell.angle_alpha   90.00
_cell.angle_beta   90.00
_cell.angle_gamma   90.00
#
_symmetry.space_group_name_H-M   'P 1'
#
loop_
_entity.id
_entity.type
_entity.pdbx_description
1 polymer ?
#
loop_
_entity_poly.entity_id
_entity_poly.type
_entity_poly.pdbx_seq_one_letter_code
_entity_poly.pdbx_strand_id
1 'polypeptide(L)'
;VALDPWLIALTTAAALWGGAVGTLLPRPAYRFTVDEEHPWQHECPAGHRITGIASGWLGPARCPTPPTCAYGPRTTTVATATALVCAALALATGLRPELAVWLLLAPLGVLLTLVDLRAQRLPDPLTLPFAGLALALLGAVAFVPEHAGQWRTALYGALALGGLYFLFFLIRPVALGFGDVKLALGLGAVLGWYGWGALYLGTFAGALIGSACTLVLAARGRAVRGQLVALGPFMIAGAYVGLLLEAYAA
;
A
#
# COMPACT_ATOMS: atom_id res chain seq x y z
N VAL A 1 14.97 -2.71 -28.99
CA VAL A 1 15.15 -3.65 -27.88
C VAL A 1 13.93 -4.56 -27.88
N ALA A 2 14.09 -5.81 -28.39
CA ALA A 2 13.05 -6.81 -28.30
C ALA A 2 12.91 -7.19 -26.81
N LEU A 3 11.73 -6.96 -26.24
CA LEU A 3 11.43 -7.41 -24.88
C LEU A 3 11.46 -8.95 -24.87
N ASP A 4 12.10 -9.54 -23.89
CA ASP A 4 12.13 -10.98 -23.68
C ASP A 4 10.68 -11.49 -23.57
N PRO A 5 10.27 -12.51 -24.37
CA PRO A 5 8.90 -13.07 -24.30
C PRO A 5 8.50 -13.50 -22.89
N TRP A 6 9.44 -14.00 -22.09
CA TRP A 6 9.20 -14.36 -20.68
C TRP A 6 8.87 -13.17 -19.80
N LEU A 7 9.53 -12.04 -20.00
CA LEU A 7 9.26 -10.82 -19.26
C LEU A 7 7.88 -10.25 -19.61
N ILE A 8 7.47 -10.35 -20.89
CA ILE A 8 6.12 -9.97 -21.33
C ILE A 8 5.08 -10.87 -20.66
N ALA A 9 5.28 -12.18 -20.67
CA ALA A 9 4.37 -13.13 -20.04
C ALA A 9 4.25 -12.89 -18.52
N LEU A 10 5.37 -12.70 -17.83
CA LEU A 10 5.43 -12.40 -16.39
C LEU A 10 4.68 -11.11 -16.05
N THR A 11 4.95 -10.05 -16.79
CA THR A 11 4.32 -8.74 -16.60
C THR A 11 2.81 -8.81 -16.84
N THR A 12 2.39 -9.54 -17.89
CA THR A 12 0.97 -9.75 -18.18
C THR A 12 0.30 -10.53 -17.07
N ALA A 13 0.91 -11.63 -16.59
CA ALA A 13 0.39 -12.42 -15.48
C ALA A 13 0.27 -11.58 -14.20
N ALA A 14 1.28 -10.76 -13.87
CA ALA A 14 1.25 -9.84 -12.73
C ALA A 14 0.15 -8.77 -12.87
N ALA A 15 -0.05 -8.22 -14.08
CA ALA A 15 -1.13 -7.27 -14.35
C ALA A 15 -2.51 -7.92 -14.17
N LEU A 16 -2.71 -9.13 -14.67
CA LEU A 16 -3.96 -9.88 -14.52
C LEU A 16 -4.23 -10.20 -13.05
N TRP A 17 -3.23 -10.66 -12.31
CA TRP A 17 -3.31 -10.87 -10.87
C TRP A 17 -3.72 -9.58 -10.13
N GLY A 18 -2.98 -8.48 -10.35
CA GLY A 18 -3.27 -7.19 -9.73
C GLY A 18 -4.65 -6.67 -10.08
N GLY A 19 -5.08 -6.81 -11.34
CA GLY A 19 -6.42 -6.45 -11.79
C GLY A 19 -7.51 -7.28 -11.10
N ALA A 20 -7.36 -8.59 -11.06
CA ALA A 20 -8.30 -9.50 -10.41
C ALA A 20 -8.45 -9.19 -8.92
N VAL A 21 -7.33 -9.10 -8.18
CA VAL A 21 -7.33 -8.76 -6.75
C VAL A 21 -7.86 -7.35 -6.54
N GLY A 22 -7.50 -6.39 -7.40
CA GLY A 22 -7.97 -5.02 -7.35
C GLY A 22 -9.48 -4.87 -7.44
N THR A 23 -10.20 -5.82 -8.11
CA THR A 23 -11.67 -5.82 -8.12
C THR A 23 -12.28 -6.13 -6.75
N LEU A 24 -11.52 -6.75 -5.86
CA LEU A 24 -11.98 -7.17 -4.52
C LEU A 24 -11.78 -6.08 -3.46
N LEU A 25 -10.94 -5.07 -3.71
CA LEU A 25 -10.54 -4.05 -2.75
C LEU A 25 -11.59 -2.94 -2.47
N PRO A 26 -12.54 -2.61 -3.35
CA PRO A 26 -13.47 -1.52 -3.10
C PRO A 26 -14.34 -1.68 -1.84
N ARG A 27 -14.77 -2.91 -1.53
CA ARG A 27 -15.55 -3.18 -0.31
C ARG A 27 -14.75 -3.00 0.98
N PRO A 28 -13.58 -3.64 1.17
CA PRO A 28 -12.78 -3.38 2.37
C PRO A 28 -12.38 -1.91 2.48
N ALA A 29 -12.05 -1.24 1.36
CA ALA A 29 -11.77 0.19 1.38
C ALA A 29 -12.94 1.01 1.93
N TYR A 30 -14.19 0.66 1.61
CA TYR A 30 -15.37 1.31 2.17
C TYR A 30 -15.60 0.92 3.64
N ARG A 31 -15.50 -0.36 3.97
CA ARG A 31 -15.80 -0.87 5.33
C ARG A 31 -14.85 -0.35 6.39
N PHE A 32 -13.56 -0.15 6.04
CA PHE A 32 -12.56 0.42 6.94
C PHE A 32 -12.62 1.96 7.03
N THR A 33 -13.40 2.63 6.17
CA THR A 33 -13.55 4.09 6.19
C THR A 33 -14.59 4.47 7.23
N VAL A 34 -14.22 4.42 8.51
CA VAL A 34 -15.02 4.80 9.67
C VAL A 34 -14.16 5.54 10.67
N ASP A 35 -14.78 6.37 11.50
CA ASP A 35 -14.10 7.01 12.64
C ASP A 35 -13.74 5.97 13.71
N GLU A 36 -12.81 6.32 14.58
CA GLU A 36 -12.23 5.40 15.58
C GLU A 36 -13.26 4.81 16.56
N GLU A 37 -14.27 5.60 16.88
CA GLU A 37 -15.32 5.25 17.84
C GLU A 37 -16.46 4.42 17.22
N HIS A 38 -16.45 4.25 15.88
CA HIS A 38 -17.53 3.56 15.18
C HIS A 38 -17.11 2.16 14.73
N PRO A 39 -18.03 1.17 14.80
CA PRO A 39 -17.77 -0.17 14.27
C PRO A 39 -17.63 -0.13 12.74
N TRP A 40 -16.95 -1.13 12.17
CA TRP A 40 -16.80 -1.27 10.72
C TRP A 40 -18.16 -1.25 10.03
N GLN A 41 -18.22 -0.61 8.85
CA GLN A 41 -19.46 -0.52 8.09
C GLN A 41 -19.94 -1.90 7.64
N HIS A 42 -21.14 -2.28 8.04
CA HIS A 42 -21.79 -3.54 7.66
C HIS A 42 -22.91 -3.33 6.64
N GLU A 43 -23.32 -2.09 6.40
CA GLU A 43 -24.43 -1.68 5.55
C GLU A 43 -23.97 -0.68 4.49
N CYS A 44 -24.62 -0.69 3.33
CA CYS A 44 -24.42 0.33 2.30
C CYS A 44 -25.17 1.62 2.68
N PRO A 45 -24.94 2.77 2.02
CA PRO A 45 -25.63 4.01 2.32
C PRO A 45 -27.17 3.96 2.19
N ALA A 46 -27.70 2.93 1.53
CA ALA A 46 -29.16 2.68 1.44
C ALA A 46 -29.69 1.75 2.55
N GLY A 47 -28.88 1.42 3.57
CA GLY A 47 -29.29 0.57 4.70
C GLY A 47 -29.32 -0.95 4.40
N HIS A 48 -28.86 -1.39 3.22
CA HIS A 48 -28.82 -2.81 2.91
C HIS A 48 -27.53 -3.45 3.46
N ARG A 49 -27.68 -4.61 4.10
CA ARG A 49 -26.53 -5.37 4.61
C ARG A 49 -25.61 -5.82 3.48
N ILE A 50 -24.31 -5.59 3.65
CA ILE A 50 -23.29 -5.99 2.68
C ILE A 50 -23.02 -7.49 2.83
N THR A 51 -23.39 -8.28 1.81
CA THR A 51 -23.22 -9.74 1.76
C THR A 51 -22.31 -10.14 0.60
N GLY A 52 -21.75 -11.36 0.64
CA GLY A 52 -20.92 -11.91 -0.45
C GLY A 52 -19.64 -12.59 0.05
N ILE A 53 -18.59 -12.56 -0.75
CA ILE A 53 -17.30 -13.21 -0.49
C ILE A 53 -16.73 -12.73 0.85
N ALA A 54 -16.22 -13.68 1.66
CA ALA A 54 -15.68 -13.43 2.99
C ALA A 54 -16.66 -12.61 3.87
N SER A 55 -17.93 -13.04 3.97
CA SER A 55 -18.99 -12.35 4.73
C SER A 55 -19.18 -10.89 4.29
N GLY A 56 -19.05 -10.63 2.98
CA GLY A 56 -19.21 -9.31 2.38
C GLY A 56 -18.01 -8.38 2.52
N TRP A 57 -16.84 -8.90 2.94
CA TRP A 57 -15.62 -8.09 3.00
C TRP A 57 -14.99 -7.85 1.64
N LEU A 58 -15.03 -8.82 0.72
CA LEU A 58 -14.36 -8.73 -0.56
C LEU A 58 -15.35 -8.52 -1.71
N GLY A 59 -14.98 -7.67 -2.67
CA GLY A 59 -15.73 -7.44 -3.90
C GLY A 59 -15.97 -5.98 -4.27
N PRO A 60 -16.74 -5.75 -5.35
CA PRO A 60 -17.09 -4.40 -5.81
C PRO A 60 -18.04 -3.72 -4.83
N ALA A 61 -17.82 -2.42 -4.59
CA ALA A 61 -18.65 -1.60 -3.71
C ALA A 61 -19.94 -1.14 -4.39
N ARG A 62 -20.82 -2.08 -4.70
CA ARG A 62 -22.12 -1.85 -5.35
C ARG A 62 -23.22 -2.62 -4.61
N CYS A 63 -24.36 -1.98 -4.41
CA CYS A 63 -25.53 -2.61 -3.86
C CYS A 63 -26.35 -3.25 -5.00
N PRO A 64 -26.64 -4.56 -4.97
CA PRO A 64 -27.42 -5.23 -5.99
C PRO A 64 -28.94 -5.01 -5.83
N THR A 65 -29.38 -4.63 -4.62
CA THR A 65 -30.81 -4.41 -4.30
C THR A 65 -31.25 -2.99 -4.60
N PRO A 66 -32.44 -2.76 -5.19
CA PRO A 66 -33.00 -1.42 -5.38
C PRO A 66 -33.33 -0.74 -4.02
N PRO A 67 -33.08 0.56 -3.90
CA PRO A 67 -32.42 1.42 -4.85
C PRO A 67 -30.91 1.09 -4.97
N THR A 68 -30.46 0.82 -6.20
CA THR A 68 -29.04 0.47 -6.44
C THR A 68 -28.16 1.65 -6.09
N CYS A 69 -27.13 1.43 -5.29
CA CYS A 69 -26.15 2.45 -4.92
C CYS A 69 -24.73 1.97 -5.14
N ALA A 70 -23.85 2.86 -5.56
CA ALA A 70 -22.42 2.65 -5.54
C ALA A 70 -21.83 3.33 -4.31
N TYR A 71 -21.08 2.58 -3.51
CA TYR A 71 -20.42 3.06 -2.31
C TYR A 71 -18.94 2.72 -2.36
N GLY A 72 -18.07 3.59 -1.97
CA GLY A 72 -16.62 3.33 -2.06
C GLY A 72 -15.99 3.71 -3.41
N PRO A 73 -14.73 3.30 -3.65
CA PRO A 73 -14.01 3.64 -4.88
C PRO A 73 -14.54 2.85 -6.08
N ARG A 74 -14.37 3.45 -7.28
CA ARG A 74 -14.75 2.78 -8.54
C ARG A 74 -13.89 1.53 -8.74
N THR A 75 -14.54 0.37 -8.91
CA THR A 75 -13.87 -0.92 -9.07
C THR A 75 -12.87 -0.92 -10.24
N THR A 76 -13.25 -0.32 -11.38
CA THR A 76 -12.37 -0.23 -12.55
C THR A 76 -11.10 0.56 -12.25
N THR A 77 -11.21 1.70 -11.59
CA THR A 77 -10.04 2.53 -11.22
C THR A 77 -9.10 1.78 -10.29
N VAL A 78 -9.64 1.10 -9.26
CA VAL A 78 -8.82 0.33 -8.31
C VAL A 78 -8.17 -0.86 -9.00
N ALA A 79 -8.92 -1.61 -9.82
CA ALA A 79 -8.40 -2.74 -10.57
C ALA A 79 -7.26 -2.32 -11.52
N THR A 80 -7.47 -1.24 -12.30
CA THR A 80 -6.45 -0.73 -13.22
C THR A 80 -5.21 -0.24 -12.47
N ALA A 81 -5.38 0.51 -11.38
CA ALA A 81 -4.26 0.99 -10.58
C ALA A 81 -3.45 -0.18 -9.99
N THR A 82 -4.12 -1.19 -9.42
CA THR A 82 -3.44 -2.36 -8.85
C THR A 82 -2.75 -3.20 -9.95
N ALA A 83 -3.38 -3.33 -11.13
CA ALA A 83 -2.78 -4.00 -12.28
C ALA A 83 -1.48 -3.32 -12.72
N LEU A 84 -1.50 -1.99 -12.85
CA LEU A 84 -0.32 -1.21 -13.24
C LEU A 84 0.80 -1.30 -12.19
N VAL A 85 0.46 -1.22 -10.91
CA VAL A 85 1.41 -1.40 -9.81
C VAL A 85 2.08 -2.76 -9.88
N CYS A 86 1.30 -3.84 -10.01
CA CYS A 86 1.84 -5.20 -10.11
C CYS A 86 2.66 -5.42 -11.38
N ALA A 87 2.24 -4.87 -12.52
CA ALA A 87 2.98 -4.93 -13.78
C ALA A 87 4.36 -4.25 -13.68
N ALA A 88 4.42 -3.05 -13.10
CA ALA A 88 5.67 -2.33 -12.93
C ALA A 88 6.61 -3.05 -11.95
N LEU A 89 6.08 -3.67 -10.88
CA LEU A 89 6.88 -4.51 -9.98
C LEU A 89 7.47 -5.72 -10.71
N ALA A 90 6.70 -6.37 -11.57
CA ALA A 90 7.19 -7.50 -12.35
C ALA A 90 8.26 -7.08 -13.37
N LEU A 91 8.08 -5.92 -14.01
CA LEU A 91 9.09 -5.36 -14.94
C LEU A 91 10.40 -5.02 -14.22
N ALA A 92 10.33 -4.45 -13.02
CA ALA A 92 11.51 -4.05 -12.26
C ALA A 92 12.21 -5.24 -11.60
N THR A 93 11.45 -6.19 -11.06
CA THR A 93 12.02 -7.32 -10.30
C THR A 93 12.43 -8.48 -11.19
N GLY A 94 11.76 -8.71 -12.34
CA GLY A 94 12.00 -9.89 -13.17
C GLY A 94 11.57 -11.19 -12.47
N LEU A 95 12.20 -12.31 -12.83
CA LEU A 95 11.88 -13.67 -12.32
C LEU A 95 12.54 -13.97 -10.95
N ARG A 96 12.69 -12.99 -10.08
CA ARG A 96 13.23 -13.21 -8.74
C ARG A 96 12.16 -13.66 -7.76
N PRO A 97 12.50 -14.48 -6.75
CA PRO A 97 11.52 -15.03 -5.79
C PRO A 97 10.79 -13.95 -4.97
N GLU A 98 11.43 -12.83 -4.69
CA GLU A 98 10.81 -11.70 -3.98
C GLU A 98 9.67 -11.05 -4.76
N LEU A 99 9.55 -11.25 -6.08
CA LEU A 99 8.40 -10.77 -6.83
C LEU A 99 7.07 -11.28 -6.26
N ALA A 100 7.03 -12.54 -5.81
CA ALA A 100 5.84 -13.10 -5.19
C ALA A 100 5.43 -12.31 -3.95
N VAL A 101 6.39 -11.85 -3.16
CA VAL A 101 6.16 -11.00 -1.98
C VAL A 101 5.57 -9.66 -2.40
N TRP A 102 6.16 -9.03 -3.43
CA TRP A 102 5.67 -7.74 -3.92
C TRP A 102 4.25 -7.84 -4.47
N LEU A 103 3.92 -8.89 -5.21
CA LEU A 103 2.57 -9.11 -5.77
C LEU A 103 1.52 -9.40 -4.68
N LEU A 104 1.92 -9.93 -3.53
CA LEU A 104 1.03 -10.12 -2.37
C LEU A 104 0.86 -8.84 -1.55
N LEU A 105 1.93 -8.06 -1.36
CA LEU A 105 1.90 -6.83 -0.56
C LEU A 105 1.31 -5.63 -1.32
N ALA A 106 1.47 -5.55 -2.65
CA ALA A 106 1.00 -4.42 -3.44
C ALA A 106 -0.51 -4.15 -3.30
N PRO A 107 -1.41 -5.15 -3.38
CA PRO A 107 -2.83 -4.92 -3.15
C PRO A 107 -3.15 -4.40 -1.74
N LEU A 108 -2.42 -4.86 -0.72
CA LEU A 108 -2.56 -4.34 0.65
C LEU A 108 -2.09 -2.89 0.74
N GLY A 109 -1.01 -2.53 0.07
CA GLY A 109 -0.54 -1.15 -0.04
C GLY A 109 -1.57 -0.24 -0.73
N VAL A 110 -2.19 -0.72 -1.82
CA VAL A 110 -3.29 0.00 -2.49
C VAL A 110 -4.49 0.16 -1.55
N LEU A 111 -4.86 -0.88 -0.81
CA LEU A 111 -5.96 -0.81 0.16
C LEU A 111 -5.67 0.19 1.27
N LEU A 112 -4.46 0.16 1.87
CA LEU A 112 -4.02 1.11 2.89
C LEU A 112 -4.07 2.55 2.37
N THR A 113 -3.61 2.79 1.14
CA THR A 113 -3.70 4.09 0.47
C THR A 113 -5.15 4.56 0.33
N LEU A 114 -6.07 3.69 -0.10
CA LEU A 114 -7.48 4.03 -0.28
C LEU A 114 -8.19 4.34 1.03
N VAL A 115 -7.86 3.61 2.10
CA VAL A 115 -8.42 3.84 3.43
C VAL A 115 -7.89 5.14 4.00
N ASP A 116 -6.58 5.38 3.95
CA ASP A 116 -5.97 6.57 4.52
C ASP A 116 -6.40 7.86 3.79
N LEU A 117 -6.53 7.82 2.46
CA LEU A 117 -7.05 8.97 1.68
C LEU A 117 -8.48 9.37 2.07
N ARG A 118 -9.26 8.48 2.67
CA ARG A 118 -10.67 8.73 3.02
C ARG A 118 -10.91 8.93 4.49
N ALA A 119 -10.31 8.08 5.32
CA ALA A 119 -10.47 8.09 6.77
C ALA A 119 -9.37 8.87 7.50
N GLN A 120 -8.27 9.21 6.79
CA GLN A 120 -7.06 9.81 7.38
C GLN A 120 -6.56 9.03 8.59
N ARG A 121 -6.69 7.70 8.51
CA ARG A 121 -6.25 6.76 9.54
C ARG A 121 -5.89 5.41 8.92
N LEU A 122 -4.98 4.75 9.55
CA LEU A 122 -4.50 3.43 9.16
C LEU A 122 -4.92 2.40 10.22
N PRO A 123 -5.92 1.55 9.94
CA PRO A 123 -6.44 0.59 10.92
C PRO A 123 -5.44 -0.53 11.20
N ASP A 124 -5.33 -0.91 12.46
CA ASP A 124 -4.42 -1.97 12.95
C ASP A 124 -4.59 -3.32 12.24
N PRO A 125 -5.82 -3.77 11.90
CA PRO A 125 -6.02 -5.00 11.15
C PRO A 125 -5.43 -5.01 9.74
N LEU A 126 -4.99 -3.88 9.22
CA LEU A 126 -4.30 -3.78 7.93
C LEU A 126 -2.79 -3.52 8.09
N THR A 127 -2.40 -2.61 8.98
CA THR A 127 -0.99 -2.21 9.13
C THR A 127 -0.13 -3.27 9.79
N LEU A 128 -0.62 -3.92 10.84
CA LEU A 128 0.14 -4.97 11.54
C LEU A 128 0.33 -6.22 10.68
N PRO A 129 -0.71 -6.78 10.01
CA PRO A 129 -0.51 -7.87 9.06
C PRO A 129 0.40 -7.48 7.90
N PHE A 130 0.33 -6.25 7.38
CA PHE A 130 1.23 -5.78 6.32
C PHE A 130 2.70 -5.88 6.76
N ALA A 131 3.04 -5.36 7.94
CA ALA A 131 4.40 -5.43 8.48
C ALA A 131 4.84 -6.86 8.79
N GLY A 132 3.97 -7.66 9.41
CA GLY A 132 4.23 -9.06 9.74
C GLY A 132 4.42 -9.93 8.49
N LEU A 133 3.56 -9.77 7.48
CA LEU A 133 3.67 -10.47 6.20
C LEU A 133 4.94 -10.07 5.44
N ALA A 134 5.29 -8.78 5.42
CA ALA A 134 6.52 -8.32 4.79
C ALA A 134 7.73 -9.05 5.39
N LEU A 135 7.90 -9.03 6.71
CA LEU A 135 9.03 -9.68 7.36
C LEU A 135 9.00 -11.22 7.23
N ALA A 136 7.84 -11.84 7.38
CA ALA A 136 7.71 -13.29 7.30
C ALA A 136 7.97 -13.83 5.88
N LEU A 137 7.37 -13.19 4.85
CA LEU A 137 7.54 -13.62 3.47
C LEU A 137 8.96 -13.35 2.97
N LEU A 138 9.56 -12.18 3.30
CA LEU A 138 10.97 -11.92 2.98
C LEU A 138 11.91 -12.87 3.72
N GLY A 139 11.57 -13.24 4.97
CA GLY A 139 12.29 -14.28 5.70
C GLY A 139 12.23 -15.65 5.02
N ALA A 140 11.08 -16.01 4.45
CA ALA A 140 10.93 -17.24 3.68
C ALA A 140 11.72 -17.17 2.36
N VAL A 141 11.66 -16.04 1.65
CA VAL A 141 12.41 -15.82 0.40
C VAL A 141 13.92 -15.87 0.61
N ALA A 142 14.42 -15.48 1.78
CA ALA A 142 15.85 -15.53 2.09
C ALA A 142 16.45 -16.95 2.06
N PHE A 143 15.61 -17.99 2.09
CA PHE A 143 16.03 -19.40 1.92
C PHE A 143 15.96 -19.90 0.47
N VAL A 144 15.40 -19.09 -0.45
CA VAL A 144 15.28 -19.43 -1.87
C VAL A 144 16.50 -18.88 -2.61
N PRO A 145 17.15 -19.66 -3.51
CA PRO A 145 18.24 -19.15 -4.33
C PRO A 145 17.81 -17.96 -5.22
N GLU A 146 18.77 -17.21 -5.70
CA GLU A 146 18.59 -16.13 -6.68
C GLU A 146 17.80 -14.90 -6.18
N HIS A 147 17.59 -14.75 -4.86
CA HIS A 147 17.06 -13.51 -4.31
C HIS A 147 18.12 -12.39 -4.31
N ALA A 148 17.70 -11.16 -4.57
CA ALA A 148 18.62 -10.02 -4.66
C ALA A 148 18.89 -9.33 -3.30
N GLY A 149 17.98 -9.42 -2.35
CA GLY A 149 18.06 -8.69 -1.09
C GLY A 149 18.54 -9.52 0.10
N GLN A 150 18.50 -8.92 1.28
CA GLN A 150 18.93 -9.56 2.53
C GLN A 150 17.89 -9.38 3.63
N TRP A 151 17.52 -10.46 4.32
CA TRP A 151 16.54 -10.40 5.40
C TRP A 151 17.02 -9.58 6.61
N ARG A 152 18.33 -9.61 6.91
CA ARG A 152 18.89 -8.82 8.03
C ARG A 152 18.71 -7.34 7.81
N THR A 153 18.98 -6.86 6.60
CA THR A 153 18.78 -5.44 6.24
C THR A 153 17.30 -5.08 6.18
N ALA A 154 16.42 -6.01 5.78
CA ALA A 154 14.96 -5.82 5.87
C ALA A 154 14.51 -5.61 7.33
N LEU A 155 14.98 -6.45 8.26
CA LEU A 155 14.68 -6.30 9.68
C LEU A 155 15.22 -4.97 10.25
N TYR A 156 16.47 -4.63 9.95
CA TYR A 156 17.05 -3.37 10.41
C TYR A 156 16.35 -2.15 9.77
N GLY A 157 15.95 -2.25 8.51
CA GLY A 157 15.17 -1.22 7.83
C GLY A 157 13.80 -1.01 8.48
N ALA A 158 13.11 -2.09 8.84
CA ALA A 158 11.86 -2.03 9.60
C ALA A 158 12.06 -1.29 10.92
N LEU A 159 13.05 -1.69 11.70
CA LEU A 159 13.34 -1.08 13.01
C LEU A 159 13.78 0.38 12.88
N ALA A 160 14.62 0.70 11.90
CA ALA A 160 15.13 2.04 11.68
C ALA A 160 14.01 3.00 11.25
N LEU A 161 13.22 2.62 10.23
CA LEU A 161 12.14 3.48 9.75
C LEU A 161 10.99 3.55 10.77
N GLY A 162 10.58 2.43 11.34
CA GLY A 162 9.58 2.40 12.41
C GLY A 162 10.00 3.21 13.63
N GLY A 163 11.27 3.07 14.06
CA GLY A 163 11.84 3.84 15.16
C GLY A 163 11.91 5.34 14.88
N LEU A 164 12.28 5.74 13.65
CA LEU A 164 12.27 7.14 13.21
C LEU A 164 10.87 7.74 13.27
N TYR A 165 9.87 7.04 12.73
CA TYR A 165 8.48 7.51 12.77
C TYR A 165 7.91 7.47 14.19
N PHE A 166 8.31 6.51 15.02
CA PHE A 166 7.94 6.49 16.43
C PHE A 166 8.51 7.69 17.19
N LEU A 167 9.76 8.07 16.92
CA LEU A 167 10.37 9.28 17.49
C LEU A 167 9.61 10.54 17.06
N PHE A 168 9.24 10.66 15.78
CA PHE A 168 8.41 11.77 15.31
C PHE A 168 7.03 11.78 15.98
N PHE A 169 6.42 10.62 16.18
CA PHE A 169 5.17 10.50 16.91
C PHE A 169 5.30 11.00 18.36
N LEU A 170 6.39 10.67 19.06
CA LEU A 170 6.62 11.16 20.43
C LEU A 170 6.80 12.69 20.48
N ILE A 171 7.43 13.28 19.46
CA ILE A 171 7.66 14.73 19.39
C ILE A 171 6.37 15.47 19.01
N ARG A 172 5.56 14.93 18.10
CA ARG A 172 4.32 15.56 17.59
C ARG A 172 3.20 14.55 17.37
N PRO A 173 2.57 14.03 18.43
CA PRO A 173 1.54 13.00 18.33
C PRO A 173 0.27 13.48 17.61
N VAL A 174 0.02 14.79 17.56
CA VAL A 174 -1.13 15.37 16.83
C VAL A 174 -0.89 15.42 15.32
N ALA A 175 0.38 15.47 14.88
CA ALA A 175 0.74 15.61 13.47
C ALA A 175 0.96 14.26 12.78
N LEU A 176 1.28 13.21 13.53
CA LEU A 176 1.58 11.87 13.03
C LEU A 176 0.72 10.84 13.75
N GLY A 177 -0.06 10.06 13.03
CA GLY A 177 -0.84 8.97 13.59
C GLY A 177 0.04 7.77 13.99
N PHE A 178 -0.33 7.05 15.05
CA PHE A 178 0.38 5.82 15.43
C PHE A 178 0.27 4.73 14.33
N GLY A 179 -0.74 4.81 13.46
CA GLY A 179 -0.87 3.99 12.27
C GLY A 179 0.29 4.15 11.29
N ASP A 180 0.81 5.38 11.12
CA ASP A 180 1.96 5.68 10.26
C ASP A 180 3.24 5.01 10.77
N VAL A 181 3.41 4.91 12.10
CA VAL A 181 4.53 4.18 12.72
C VAL A 181 4.48 2.70 12.36
N LYS A 182 3.29 2.10 12.44
CA LYS A 182 3.08 0.68 12.08
C LYS A 182 3.29 0.44 10.58
N LEU A 183 2.81 1.36 9.74
CA LEU A 183 3.06 1.33 8.30
C LEU A 183 4.56 1.44 8.01
N ALA A 184 5.28 2.33 8.70
CA ALA A 184 6.72 2.52 8.55
C ALA A 184 7.52 1.25 8.85
N LEU A 185 7.09 0.41 9.81
CA LEU A 185 7.71 -0.90 10.05
C LEU A 185 7.65 -1.79 8.80
N GLY A 186 6.48 -1.88 8.16
CA GLY A 186 6.30 -2.70 6.96
C GLY A 186 7.05 -2.16 5.75
N LEU A 187 6.96 -0.84 5.50
CA LEU A 187 7.67 -0.20 4.39
C LEU A 187 9.20 -0.23 4.60
N GLY A 188 9.64 -0.11 5.85
CA GLY A 188 11.05 -0.25 6.22
C GLY A 188 11.58 -1.66 5.95
N ALA A 189 10.77 -2.71 6.19
CA ALA A 189 11.11 -4.07 5.80
C ALA A 189 11.24 -4.24 4.29
N VAL A 190 10.27 -3.73 3.53
CA VAL A 190 10.23 -3.78 2.05
C VAL A 190 11.45 -3.10 1.44
N LEU A 191 11.71 -1.86 1.83
CA LEU A 191 12.85 -1.08 1.31
C LEU A 191 14.18 -1.65 1.81
N GLY A 192 14.25 -1.98 3.10
CA GLY A 192 15.43 -2.56 3.71
C GLY A 192 15.88 -3.88 3.08
N TRP A 193 15.00 -4.60 2.38
CA TRP A 193 15.36 -5.80 1.63
C TRP A 193 16.50 -5.55 0.64
N TYR A 194 16.44 -4.45 -0.11
CA TYR A 194 17.49 -4.04 -1.04
C TYR A 194 18.61 -3.20 -0.38
N GLY A 195 18.49 -2.89 0.91
CA GLY A 195 19.52 -2.22 1.68
C GLY A 195 19.21 -0.76 2.03
N TRP A 196 20.22 -0.08 2.56
CA TRP A 196 20.06 1.29 3.09
C TRP A 196 19.79 2.32 1.98
N GLY A 197 20.35 2.12 0.77
CA GLY A 197 20.11 2.99 -0.39
C GLY A 197 18.62 3.07 -0.72
N ALA A 198 17.97 1.91 -0.86
CA ALA A 198 16.53 1.80 -1.09
C ALA A 198 15.71 2.50 0.01
N LEU A 199 16.12 2.29 1.28
CA LEU A 199 15.45 2.89 2.43
C LEU A 199 15.47 4.42 2.38
N TYR A 200 16.66 5.01 2.17
CA TYR A 200 16.80 6.46 2.05
C TYR A 200 16.06 7.03 0.83
N LEU A 201 16.23 6.38 -0.31
CA LEU A 201 15.64 6.85 -1.57
C LEU A 201 14.11 6.79 -1.52
N GLY A 202 13.53 5.68 -1.05
CA GLY A 202 12.09 5.54 -0.92
C GLY A 202 11.49 6.51 0.10
N THR A 203 12.14 6.66 1.27
CA THR A 203 11.69 7.60 2.31
C THR A 203 11.75 9.04 1.81
N PHE A 204 12.85 9.43 1.16
CA PHE A 204 13.03 10.77 0.61
C PHE A 204 12.06 11.06 -0.55
N ALA A 205 11.85 10.08 -1.45
CA ALA A 205 10.85 10.20 -2.52
C ALA A 205 9.44 10.44 -1.94
N GLY A 206 9.06 9.70 -0.90
CA GLY A 206 7.78 9.90 -0.22
C GLY A 206 7.65 11.31 0.37
N ALA A 207 8.68 11.80 1.04
CA ALA A 207 8.71 13.15 1.59
C ALA A 207 8.61 14.22 0.49
N LEU A 208 9.31 14.05 -0.63
CA LEU A 208 9.23 14.96 -1.76
C LEU A 208 7.85 14.99 -2.40
N ILE A 209 7.25 13.80 -2.66
CA ILE A 209 5.91 13.69 -3.25
C ILE A 209 4.89 14.35 -2.32
N GLY A 210 4.96 14.07 -1.02
CA GLY A 210 4.05 14.66 -0.02
C GLY A 210 4.21 16.18 0.08
N SER A 211 5.44 16.69 0.11
CA SER A 211 5.73 18.13 0.15
C SER A 211 5.24 18.83 -1.12
N ALA A 212 5.51 18.26 -2.29
CA ALA A 212 5.06 18.82 -3.56
C ALA A 212 3.53 18.86 -3.66
N CYS A 213 2.85 17.78 -3.25
CA CYS A 213 1.39 17.71 -3.23
C CYS A 213 0.80 18.78 -2.28
N THR A 214 1.35 18.90 -1.09
CA THR A 214 0.91 19.91 -0.10
C THR A 214 1.11 21.32 -0.62
N LEU A 215 2.25 21.59 -1.25
CA LEU A 215 2.56 22.90 -1.85
C LEU A 215 1.58 23.26 -2.97
N VAL A 216 1.28 22.31 -3.84
CA VAL A 216 0.30 22.50 -4.94
C VAL A 216 -1.11 22.75 -4.39
N LEU A 217 -1.53 22.04 -3.35
CA LEU A 217 -2.83 22.27 -2.69
C LEU A 217 -2.87 23.65 -2.04
N ALA A 218 -1.79 24.05 -1.39
CA ALA A 218 -1.66 25.39 -0.79
C ALA A 218 -1.73 26.51 -1.84
N ALA A 219 -1.00 26.34 -2.96
CA ALA A 219 -1.01 27.30 -4.06
C ALA A 219 -2.40 27.44 -4.75
N ARG A 220 -3.20 26.37 -4.71
CA ARG A 220 -4.58 26.37 -5.22
C ARG A 220 -5.61 26.87 -4.21
N GLY A 221 -5.18 27.37 -3.04
CA GLY A 221 -6.08 27.84 -1.98
C GLY A 221 -6.93 26.75 -1.32
N ARG A 222 -6.59 25.46 -1.57
CA ARG A 222 -7.32 24.30 -1.03
C ARG A 222 -6.71 23.78 0.28
N ALA A 223 -5.54 24.28 0.67
CA ALA A 223 -4.96 23.93 1.97
C ALA A 223 -5.67 24.74 3.05
N VAL A 224 -6.60 24.10 3.76
CA VAL A 224 -7.17 24.68 4.98
C VAL A 224 -6.14 24.50 6.10
N ARG A 225 -5.74 25.61 6.75
CA ARG A 225 -4.88 25.55 7.93
C ARG A 225 -5.49 24.61 8.97
N GLY A 226 -4.76 23.55 9.35
CA GLY A 226 -5.19 22.57 10.35
C GLY A 226 -5.81 21.29 9.79
N GLN A 227 -5.99 21.12 8.47
CA GLN A 227 -6.32 19.81 7.92
C GLN A 227 -5.07 18.93 7.90
N LEU A 228 -5.15 17.78 8.57
CA LEU A 228 -4.15 16.73 8.48
C LEU A 228 -4.16 16.17 7.05
N VAL A 229 -3.00 16.16 6.42
CA VAL A 229 -2.84 15.49 5.12
C VAL A 229 -2.52 14.02 5.40
N ALA A 230 -3.27 13.10 4.80
CA ALA A 230 -2.98 11.68 4.90
C ALA A 230 -1.53 11.42 4.48
N LEU A 231 -0.69 10.93 5.41
CA LEU A 231 0.74 10.72 5.16
C LEU A 231 1.01 9.36 4.51
N GLY A 232 0.21 8.35 4.85
CA GLY A 232 0.37 6.97 4.38
C GLY A 232 0.49 6.83 2.86
N PRO A 233 -0.35 7.48 2.03
CA PRO A 233 -0.25 7.41 0.57
C PRO A 233 1.11 7.87 0.03
N PHE A 234 1.69 8.90 0.62
CA PHE A 234 3.01 9.41 0.21
C PHE A 234 4.13 8.48 0.65
N MET A 235 4.03 7.90 1.85
CA MET A 235 4.96 6.89 2.32
C MET A 235 4.96 5.65 1.39
N ILE A 236 3.77 5.16 1.04
CA ILE A 236 3.60 4.01 0.14
C ILE A 236 4.10 4.34 -1.27
N ALA A 237 3.76 5.51 -1.81
CA ALA A 237 4.22 5.94 -3.13
C ALA A 237 5.75 6.08 -3.18
N GLY A 238 6.37 6.67 -2.16
CA GLY A 238 7.81 6.79 -2.08
C GLY A 238 8.50 5.43 -1.93
N ALA A 239 7.96 4.56 -1.09
CA ALA A 239 8.47 3.20 -0.96
C ALA A 239 8.35 2.41 -2.27
N TYR A 240 7.25 2.59 -3.00
CA TYR A 240 7.07 1.99 -4.31
C TYR A 240 8.12 2.48 -5.33
N VAL A 241 8.41 3.78 -5.37
CA VAL A 241 9.46 4.34 -6.23
C VAL A 241 10.83 3.79 -5.85
N GLY A 242 11.18 3.78 -4.56
CA GLY A 242 12.44 3.23 -4.08
C GLY A 242 12.59 1.75 -4.41
N LEU A 243 11.51 0.97 -4.22
CA LEU A 243 11.47 -0.44 -4.55
C LEU A 243 11.69 -0.70 -6.06
N LEU A 244 11.02 0.06 -6.94
CA LEU A 244 11.16 -0.10 -8.38
C LEU A 244 12.59 0.19 -8.85
N LEU A 245 13.19 1.27 -8.35
CA LEU A 245 14.53 1.69 -8.77
C LEU A 245 15.60 0.69 -8.34
N GLU A 246 15.54 0.21 -7.10
CA GLU A 246 16.52 -0.75 -6.58
C GLU A 246 16.29 -2.17 -7.12
N ALA A 247 15.04 -2.58 -7.30
CA ALA A 247 14.73 -3.86 -7.91
C ALA A 247 15.20 -3.92 -9.38
N TYR A 248 15.17 -2.80 -10.10
CA TYR A 248 15.68 -2.72 -11.47
C TYR A 248 17.21 -2.70 -11.52
N ALA A 249 17.85 -2.12 -10.51
CA ALA A 249 19.31 -2.01 -10.43
C ALA A 249 20.01 -3.29 -9.92
N ALA A 250 19.29 -4.15 -9.18
CA ALA A 250 19.79 -5.38 -8.61
C ALA A 250 19.75 -6.54 -9.62
#